data_6749efeb7f43ab184fc3408386e4bb0a
#
_entry.id   6749efeb7f43ab184fc3408386e4bb0a
#
_cell.length_a   1.000
_cell.length_b   1.000
_cell.length_c   1.000
_cell.angle_alpha   90.00
_cell.angle_beta   90.00
_cell.angle_gamma   90.00
#
_symmetry.space_group_name_H-M   'P 1'
#
loop_
_entity.id
_entity.type
_entity.pdbx_description
1 polymer ?
#
loop_
_entity_poly.entity_id
_entity_poly.type
_entity_poly.pdbx_seq_one_letter_code
_entity_poly.pdbx_strand_id
1 'polypeptide(L)'
;MATQATLGTVVNVLKKEGDWYLIQTPDKYLAWVDPGGIQLMNNAEITAWKSSEKIIYTNTYGHAFSSIDAENRISDIVAGSILKFVGSDESHFKIAFPDGRQAYISKDEAQEYETWLSSLDYKANSLIETSKTLMGVPYLWGGTSTKGVDCSGYTKTIYFLNGMVIPRDASQQVHAGKPVDSIAEFSKLEKGELLFFVRKATDSTAEKVVHVGMWIGDKQFIHSSEMVRISSVDKESPNYDAFNVGRYLRTQRLLNEDDPLLQNLTINQPIKD
;
A
#
# COMPACT_ATOMS: atom_id res chain seq x y z
N MET A 1 -0.75 16.83 0.27
CA MET A 1 -1.45 15.52 0.27
C MET A 1 -1.00 14.75 1.49
N ALA A 2 -1.94 14.14 2.23
CA ALA A 2 -1.62 13.36 3.45
C ALA A 2 -1.55 11.86 3.17
N THR A 3 -2.44 11.36 2.31
CA THR A 3 -2.51 9.96 1.88
C THR A 3 -3.24 9.85 0.54
N GLN A 4 -3.21 8.66 -0.06
CA GLN A 4 -4.02 8.27 -1.20
C GLN A 4 -4.80 6.99 -0.88
N ALA A 5 -5.87 6.74 -1.62
CA ALA A 5 -6.56 5.47 -1.71
C ALA A 5 -6.60 5.04 -3.17
N THR A 6 -6.39 3.76 -3.44
CA THR A 6 -6.52 3.21 -4.78
C THR A 6 -7.99 3.15 -5.20
N LEU A 7 -8.24 3.14 -6.50
CA LEU A 7 -9.58 3.10 -7.08
C LEU A 7 -10.38 1.90 -6.55
N GLY A 8 -11.62 2.16 -6.09
CA GLY A 8 -12.50 1.15 -5.50
C GLY A 8 -12.32 0.91 -4.00
N THR A 9 -11.38 1.61 -3.35
CA THR A 9 -11.25 1.54 -1.88
C THR A 9 -12.53 2.05 -1.20
N VAL A 10 -13.12 1.21 -0.35
CA VAL A 10 -14.27 1.60 0.48
C VAL A 10 -13.78 2.48 1.64
N VAL A 11 -14.44 3.59 1.87
CA VAL A 11 -14.12 4.55 2.95
C VAL A 11 -15.37 4.94 3.72
N ASN A 12 -15.22 5.27 4.99
CA ASN A 12 -16.30 5.81 5.80
C ASN A 12 -16.30 7.34 5.71
N VAL A 13 -17.42 7.95 5.33
CA VAL A 13 -17.60 9.40 5.37
C VAL A 13 -18.06 9.79 6.77
N LEU A 14 -17.25 10.59 7.48
CA LEU A 14 -17.49 11.00 8.87
C LEU A 14 -18.13 12.39 8.96
N LYS A 15 -17.75 13.30 8.05
CA LYS A 15 -18.19 14.70 8.06
C LYS A 15 -18.14 15.30 6.66
N LYS A 16 -19.04 16.23 6.36
CA LYS A 16 -18.93 17.14 5.21
C LYS A 16 -18.71 18.56 5.71
N GLU A 17 -17.79 19.29 5.08
CA GLU A 17 -17.54 20.72 5.36
C GLU A 17 -17.24 21.45 4.04
N GLY A 18 -18.12 22.36 3.66
CA GLY A 18 -18.11 22.94 2.31
C GLY A 18 -18.26 21.85 1.26
N ASP A 19 -17.32 21.81 0.34
CA ASP A 19 -17.25 20.77 -0.70
C ASP A 19 -16.39 19.56 -0.31
N TRP A 20 -15.75 19.57 0.88
CA TRP A 20 -14.85 18.52 1.33
C TRP A 20 -15.54 17.50 2.20
N TYR A 21 -15.07 16.25 2.11
CA TYR A 21 -15.49 15.15 2.97
C TYR A 21 -14.32 14.68 3.85
N LEU A 22 -14.54 14.63 5.16
CA LEU A 22 -13.63 13.92 6.07
C LEU A 22 -13.95 12.44 5.98
N ILE A 23 -12.97 11.65 5.57
CA ILE A 23 -13.11 10.21 5.38
C ILE A 23 -12.16 9.44 6.31
N GLN A 24 -12.53 8.19 6.57
CA GLN A 24 -11.65 7.21 7.19
C GLN A 24 -11.40 6.07 6.22
N THR A 25 -10.12 5.81 5.93
CA THR A 25 -9.68 4.69 5.10
C THR A 25 -9.61 3.38 5.89
N PRO A 26 -9.49 2.18 5.25
CA PRO A 26 -9.45 0.88 5.94
C PRO A 26 -8.36 0.76 7.02
N ASP A 27 -7.22 1.42 6.84
CA ASP A 27 -6.13 1.55 7.82
C ASP A 27 -6.42 2.55 8.94
N LYS A 28 -7.69 2.97 9.07
CA LYS A 28 -8.22 3.92 10.06
C LYS A 28 -7.62 5.33 9.97
N TYR A 29 -6.95 5.67 8.86
CA TYR A 29 -6.42 7.00 8.63
C TYR A 29 -7.53 8.00 8.32
N LEU A 30 -7.43 9.21 8.88
CA LEU A 30 -8.39 10.29 8.67
C LEU A 30 -7.81 11.34 7.73
N ALA A 31 -8.54 11.65 6.66
CA ALA A 31 -8.13 12.65 5.69
C ALA A 31 -9.34 13.35 5.04
N TRP A 32 -9.12 14.56 4.54
CA TRP A 32 -10.08 15.25 3.72
C TRP A 32 -9.92 14.88 2.24
N VAL A 33 -11.01 14.66 1.55
CA VAL A 33 -11.07 14.38 0.11
C VAL A 33 -12.05 15.36 -0.56
N ASP A 34 -11.72 15.78 -1.78
CA ASP A 34 -12.64 16.56 -2.62
C ASP A 34 -13.72 15.66 -3.26
N PRO A 35 -14.83 16.24 -3.76
CA PRO A 35 -15.93 15.47 -4.33
C PRO A 35 -15.54 14.64 -5.55
N GLY A 36 -14.52 15.05 -6.31
CA GLY A 36 -14.05 14.32 -7.49
C GLY A 36 -13.31 13.03 -7.15
N GLY A 37 -12.81 12.90 -5.92
CA GLY A 37 -12.10 11.72 -5.43
C GLY A 37 -12.99 10.65 -4.77
N ILE A 38 -14.31 10.85 -4.68
CA ILE A 38 -15.21 9.96 -3.93
C ILE A 38 -16.56 9.80 -4.64
N GLN A 39 -17.07 8.56 -4.65
CA GLN A 39 -18.45 8.26 -5.02
C GLN A 39 -19.26 7.99 -3.75
N LEU A 40 -20.22 8.87 -3.46
CA LEU A 40 -21.13 8.67 -2.33
C LEU A 40 -22.13 7.54 -2.65
N MET A 41 -22.33 6.67 -1.69
CA MET A 41 -23.27 5.55 -1.76
C MET A 41 -24.17 5.53 -0.52
N ASN A 42 -25.47 5.27 -0.70
CA ASN A 42 -26.35 4.97 0.41
C ASN A 42 -26.14 3.53 0.91
N ASN A 43 -26.81 3.15 2.00
CA ASN A 43 -26.65 1.83 2.63
C ASN A 43 -26.95 0.66 1.68
N ALA A 44 -27.93 0.77 0.80
CA ALA A 44 -28.26 -0.28 -0.15
C ALA A 44 -27.20 -0.41 -1.24
N GLU A 45 -26.71 0.73 -1.76
CA GLU A 45 -25.68 0.79 -2.79
C GLU A 45 -24.34 0.25 -2.27
N ILE A 46 -23.92 0.66 -1.06
CA ILE A 46 -22.65 0.17 -0.49
C ILE A 46 -22.73 -1.33 -0.13
N THR A 47 -23.88 -1.82 0.33
CA THR A 47 -24.10 -3.25 0.55
C THR A 47 -24.00 -4.03 -0.75
N ALA A 48 -24.65 -3.55 -1.82
CA ALA A 48 -24.56 -4.16 -3.14
C ALA A 48 -23.15 -4.10 -3.73
N TRP A 49 -22.41 -3.00 -3.50
CA TRP A 49 -21.01 -2.90 -3.87
C TRP A 49 -20.15 -3.91 -3.13
N LYS A 50 -20.24 -3.97 -1.81
CA LYS A 50 -19.47 -4.89 -0.97
C LYS A 50 -19.75 -6.36 -1.29
N SER A 51 -20.99 -6.75 -1.52
CA SER A 51 -21.39 -8.14 -1.80
C SER A 51 -21.12 -8.59 -3.24
N SER A 52 -20.77 -7.67 -4.16
CA SER A 52 -20.46 -8.05 -5.53
C SER A 52 -19.10 -8.71 -5.66
N GLU A 53 -18.95 -9.61 -6.64
CA GLU A 53 -17.63 -10.14 -7.03
C GLU A 53 -16.69 -9.01 -7.45
N LYS A 54 -15.40 -9.17 -7.17
CA LYS A 54 -14.37 -8.16 -7.40
C LYS A 54 -13.23 -8.67 -8.25
N ILE A 55 -12.65 -7.74 -8.98
CA ILE A 55 -11.36 -7.91 -9.66
C ILE A 55 -10.36 -6.99 -8.96
N ILE A 56 -9.17 -7.51 -8.62
CA ILE A 56 -8.02 -6.74 -8.19
C ILE A 56 -7.06 -6.56 -9.36
N TYR A 57 -6.64 -5.31 -9.58
CA TYR A 57 -5.57 -5.03 -10.54
C TYR A 57 -4.21 -5.28 -9.88
N THR A 58 -3.38 -6.10 -10.49
CA THR A 58 -2.12 -6.60 -9.90
C THR A 58 -0.87 -6.06 -10.61
N ASN A 59 -0.99 -5.59 -11.85
CA ASN A 59 0.12 -4.96 -12.54
C ASN A 59 0.41 -3.57 -11.95
N THR A 60 1.65 -3.11 -12.01
CA THR A 60 2.07 -1.84 -11.40
C THR A 60 1.28 -0.65 -11.94
N TYR A 61 1.05 -0.58 -13.25
CA TYR A 61 0.34 0.51 -13.90
C TYR A 61 -0.25 0.06 -15.23
N GLY A 62 -1.43 0.55 -15.57
CA GLY A 62 -2.08 0.31 -16.85
C GLY A 62 -3.32 1.16 -17.06
N HIS A 63 -4.23 0.68 -17.88
CA HIS A 63 -5.43 1.41 -18.26
C HIS A 63 -6.64 0.48 -18.36
N ALA A 64 -7.82 1.05 -18.11
CA ALA A 64 -9.11 0.46 -18.43
C ALA A 64 -9.67 1.09 -19.69
N PHE A 65 -10.21 0.27 -20.61
CA PHE A 65 -10.64 0.67 -21.95
C PHE A 65 -12.16 0.55 -22.13
N SER A 66 -12.71 1.33 -23.07
CA SER A 66 -14.16 1.32 -23.35
C SER A 66 -14.65 0.05 -24.02
N SER A 67 -13.79 -0.68 -24.74
CA SER A 67 -14.06 -1.98 -25.34
C SER A 67 -12.75 -2.76 -25.48
N ILE A 68 -12.81 -4.04 -25.83
CA ILE A 68 -11.66 -4.94 -25.99
C ILE A 68 -10.73 -4.46 -27.11
N ASP A 69 -11.29 -3.98 -28.20
CA ASP A 69 -10.55 -3.53 -29.38
C ASP A 69 -10.30 -2.02 -29.40
N ALA A 70 -10.66 -1.28 -28.31
CA ALA A 70 -10.60 0.16 -28.31
C ALA A 70 -9.27 0.68 -27.77
N GLU A 71 -8.77 1.71 -28.43
CA GLU A 71 -7.71 2.58 -27.91
C GLU A 71 -8.24 3.63 -26.91
N ASN A 72 -9.57 3.75 -26.76
CA ASN A 72 -10.21 4.75 -25.90
C ASN A 72 -10.09 4.37 -24.42
N ARG A 73 -9.21 5.03 -23.71
CA ARG A 73 -9.00 4.89 -22.27
C ARG A 73 -10.14 5.52 -21.49
N ILE A 74 -10.72 4.77 -20.56
CA ILE A 74 -11.73 5.27 -19.60
C ILE A 74 -11.06 5.81 -18.36
N SER A 75 -10.01 5.10 -17.87
CA SER A 75 -9.22 5.50 -16.71
C SER A 75 -7.84 4.88 -16.78
N ASP A 76 -6.88 5.49 -16.09
CA ASP A 76 -5.70 4.76 -15.64
C ASP A 76 -6.06 3.87 -14.44
N ILE A 77 -5.22 2.89 -14.15
CA ILE A 77 -5.41 1.95 -13.06
C ILE A 77 -4.04 1.53 -12.49
N VAL A 78 -3.98 1.29 -11.20
CA VAL A 78 -2.74 0.94 -10.48
C VAL A 78 -2.93 -0.32 -9.65
N ALA A 79 -1.84 -0.99 -9.31
CA ALA A 79 -1.85 -2.14 -8.42
C ALA A 79 -2.61 -1.86 -7.12
N GLY A 80 -3.45 -2.81 -6.72
CA GLY A 80 -4.29 -2.69 -5.54
C GLY A 80 -5.63 -1.96 -5.77
N SER A 81 -5.95 -1.56 -7.01
CA SER A 81 -7.30 -1.12 -7.37
C SER A 81 -8.25 -2.31 -7.38
N ILE A 82 -9.40 -2.18 -6.70
CA ILE A 82 -10.39 -3.27 -6.55
C ILE A 82 -11.73 -2.80 -7.08
N LEU A 83 -12.18 -3.43 -8.18
CA LEU A 83 -13.35 -3.00 -8.93
C LEU A 83 -14.39 -4.13 -9.03
N LYS A 84 -15.64 -3.75 -9.26
CA LYS A 84 -16.73 -4.70 -9.40
C LYS A 84 -16.55 -5.52 -10.68
N PHE A 85 -16.62 -6.85 -10.58
CA PHE A 85 -16.71 -7.75 -11.70
C PHE A 85 -18.10 -7.68 -12.33
N VAL A 86 -18.14 -7.62 -13.65
CA VAL A 86 -19.40 -7.56 -14.44
C VAL A 86 -19.50 -8.74 -15.40
N GLY A 87 -18.36 -9.26 -15.84
CA GLY A 87 -18.27 -10.36 -16.78
C GLY A 87 -16.85 -10.50 -17.33
N SER A 88 -16.63 -11.45 -18.21
CA SER A 88 -15.32 -11.64 -18.89
C SER A 88 -15.51 -12.32 -20.24
N ASP A 89 -14.54 -12.15 -21.13
CA ASP A 89 -14.27 -12.99 -22.28
C ASP A 89 -12.99 -13.82 -22.08
N GLU A 90 -12.39 -14.31 -23.16
CA GLU A 90 -11.17 -15.13 -23.10
C GLU A 90 -9.97 -14.36 -22.52
N SER A 91 -9.82 -13.06 -22.81
CA SER A 91 -8.62 -12.25 -22.55
C SER A 91 -8.84 -11.08 -21.59
N HIS A 92 -10.09 -10.64 -21.35
CA HIS A 92 -10.39 -9.46 -20.55
C HIS A 92 -11.43 -9.73 -19.48
N PHE A 93 -11.31 -8.99 -18.38
CA PHE A 93 -12.38 -8.76 -17.42
C PHE A 93 -13.16 -7.51 -17.81
N LYS A 94 -14.49 -7.59 -17.76
CA LYS A 94 -15.36 -6.44 -17.77
C LYS A 94 -15.63 -6.01 -16.34
N ILE A 95 -15.31 -4.77 -16.02
CA ILE A 95 -15.40 -4.20 -14.67
C ILE A 95 -16.33 -3.01 -14.64
N ALA A 96 -16.86 -2.70 -13.44
CA ALA A 96 -17.56 -1.45 -13.18
C ALA A 96 -16.85 -0.63 -12.11
N PHE A 97 -16.76 0.68 -12.37
CA PHE A 97 -16.29 1.67 -11.41
C PHE A 97 -17.37 2.01 -10.37
N PRO A 98 -17.00 2.62 -9.24
CA PRO A 98 -17.97 3.06 -8.23
C PRO A 98 -19.06 4.00 -8.77
N ASP A 99 -18.76 4.79 -9.79
CA ASP A 99 -19.68 5.74 -10.46
C ASP A 99 -20.57 5.09 -11.53
N GLY A 100 -20.49 3.76 -11.71
CA GLY A 100 -21.29 2.99 -12.65
C GLY A 100 -20.73 2.89 -14.07
N ARG A 101 -19.70 3.65 -14.43
CA ARG A 101 -19.00 3.45 -15.72
C ARG A 101 -18.47 2.02 -15.81
N GLN A 102 -18.43 1.46 -17.00
CA GLN A 102 -17.88 0.14 -17.25
C GLN A 102 -16.66 0.23 -18.16
N ALA A 103 -15.74 -0.71 -18.01
CA ALA A 103 -14.53 -0.80 -18.82
C ALA A 103 -14.01 -2.24 -18.91
N TYR A 104 -13.00 -2.45 -19.74
CA TYR A 104 -12.29 -3.70 -19.92
C TYR A 104 -10.85 -3.54 -19.46
N ILE A 105 -10.32 -4.58 -18.78
CA ILE A 105 -8.92 -4.70 -18.36
C ILE A 105 -8.41 -6.08 -18.72
N SER A 106 -7.14 -6.20 -19.07
CA SER A 106 -6.52 -7.49 -19.43
C SER A 106 -6.49 -8.45 -18.24
N LYS A 107 -6.75 -9.73 -18.49
CA LYS A 107 -6.56 -10.82 -17.51
C LYS A 107 -5.09 -11.06 -17.16
N ASP A 108 -4.14 -10.65 -18.00
CA ASP A 108 -2.72 -10.71 -17.69
C ASP A 108 -2.29 -9.68 -16.64
N GLU A 109 -3.13 -8.65 -16.39
CA GLU A 109 -2.83 -7.55 -15.49
C GLU A 109 -3.69 -7.54 -14.21
N ALA A 110 -4.67 -8.44 -14.12
CA ALA A 110 -5.65 -8.47 -13.05
C ALA A 110 -6.09 -9.89 -12.72
N GLN A 111 -6.68 -10.07 -11.54
CA GLN A 111 -7.18 -11.36 -11.07
C GLN A 111 -8.54 -11.18 -10.39
N GLU A 112 -9.33 -12.25 -10.34
CA GLU A 112 -10.47 -12.33 -9.42
C GLU A 112 -9.95 -12.18 -7.98
N TYR A 113 -10.59 -11.30 -7.21
CA TYR A 113 -10.12 -10.92 -5.87
C TYR A 113 -9.97 -12.13 -4.93
N GLU A 114 -10.93 -13.05 -4.93
CA GLU A 114 -10.88 -14.26 -4.08
C GLU A 114 -9.76 -15.22 -4.51
N THR A 115 -9.53 -15.34 -5.81
CA THR A 115 -8.43 -16.15 -6.36
C THR A 115 -7.08 -15.55 -5.96
N TRP A 116 -6.92 -14.24 -6.10
CA TRP A 116 -5.73 -13.53 -5.64
C TRP A 116 -5.53 -13.72 -4.14
N LEU A 117 -6.56 -13.51 -3.32
CA LEU A 117 -6.49 -13.59 -1.87
C LEU A 117 -6.08 -15.00 -1.41
N SER A 118 -6.62 -16.05 -2.05
CA SER A 118 -6.29 -17.44 -1.74
C SER A 118 -4.88 -17.86 -2.22
N SER A 119 -4.29 -17.13 -3.14
CA SER A 119 -2.94 -17.38 -3.66
C SER A 119 -1.82 -16.79 -2.80
N LEU A 120 -2.16 -15.93 -1.83
CA LEU A 120 -1.18 -15.25 -0.99
C LEU A 120 -0.55 -16.23 0.02
N ASP A 121 0.76 -16.20 0.12
CA ASP A 121 1.52 -17.15 0.93
C ASP A 121 2.05 -16.56 2.26
N TYR A 122 1.86 -15.25 2.48
CA TYR A 122 2.29 -14.51 3.69
C TYR A 122 3.76 -14.73 4.05
N LYS A 123 4.65 -14.85 3.05
CA LYS A 123 6.08 -15.06 3.24
C LYS A 123 6.90 -13.82 2.95
N ALA A 124 8.03 -13.73 3.64
CA ALA A 124 8.98 -12.64 3.45
C ALA A 124 9.48 -12.52 1.99
N ASN A 125 9.66 -13.63 1.29
CA ASN A 125 10.12 -13.59 -0.10
C ASN A 125 9.10 -12.91 -1.02
N SER A 126 7.80 -13.12 -0.82
CA SER A 126 6.74 -12.47 -1.61
C SER A 126 6.70 -10.97 -1.37
N LEU A 127 6.91 -10.51 -0.11
CA LEU A 127 7.12 -9.10 0.18
C LEU A 127 8.32 -8.52 -0.60
N ILE A 128 9.45 -9.26 -0.64
CA ILE A 128 10.66 -8.82 -1.34
C ILE A 128 10.42 -8.76 -2.86
N GLU A 129 9.78 -9.75 -3.45
CA GLU A 129 9.45 -9.76 -4.88
C GLU A 129 8.54 -8.57 -5.23
N THR A 130 7.44 -8.39 -4.50
CA THR A 130 6.54 -7.24 -4.66
C THR A 130 7.29 -5.92 -4.52
N SER A 131 8.19 -5.81 -3.53
CA SER A 131 8.95 -4.58 -3.30
C SER A 131 9.82 -4.17 -4.49
N LYS A 132 10.41 -5.14 -5.17
CA LYS A 132 11.28 -4.93 -6.33
C LYS A 132 10.52 -4.51 -7.58
N THR A 133 9.22 -4.87 -7.71
CA THR A 133 8.41 -4.40 -8.85
C THR A 133 8.24 -2.88 -8.88
N LEU A 134 8.45 -2.22 -7.74
CA LEU A 134 8.33 -0.76 -7.60
C LEU A 134 9.69 -0.03 -7.69
N MET A 135 10.78 -0.71 -8.02
CA MET A 135 12.10 -0.07 -8.17
C MET A 135 12.04 1.13 -9.11
N GLY A 136 12.62 2.26 -8.70
CA GLY A 136 12.66 3.48 -9.48
C GLY A 136 11.36 4.31 -9.46
N VAL A 137 10.28 3.86 -8.81
CA VAL A 137 9.07 4.68 -8.62
C VAL A 137 9.43 5.95 -7.86
N PRO A 138 9.06 7.15 -8.36
CA PRO A 138 9.41 8.42 -7.73
C PRO A 138 8.85 8.55 -6.31
N TYR A 139 9.60 9.25 -5.44
CA TYR A 139 9.09 9.68 -4.16
C TYR A 139 7.99 10.72 -4.34
N LEU A 140 6.85 10.46 -3.70
CA LEU A 140 5.72 11.39 -3.66
C LEU A 140 5.24 11.51 -2.21
N TRP A 141 5.37 12.68 -1.60
CA TRP A 141 4.87 12.93 -0.26
C TRP A 141 3.35 12.62 -0.16
N GLY A 142 2.96 11.75 0.77
CA GLY A 142 1.59 11.28 0.91
C GLY A 142 1.20 10.17 -0.08
N GLY A 143 2.10 9.76 -0.97
CA GLY A 143 1.85 8.75 -2.00
C GLY A 143 1.74 7.34 -1.42
N THR A 144 0.73 6.58 -1.89
CA THR A 144 0.51 5.16 -1.58
C THR A 144 0.06 4.38 -2.81
N SER A 145 0.47 4.82 -3.99
CA SER A 145 0.18 4.13 -5.24
C SER A 145 1.44 3.90 -6.05
N THR A 146 1.40 2.95 -6.97
CA THR A 146 2.53 2.63 -7.85
C THR A 146 2.94 3.75 -8.82
N LYS A 147 2.22 4.88 -8.81
CA LYS A 147 2.58 6.12 -9.53
C LYS A 147 3.53 7.03 -8.75
N GLY A 148 3.62 6.84 -7.44
CA GLY A 148 4.49 7.57 -6.54
C GLY A 148 4.19 7.20 -5.10
N VAL A 149 5.22 6.98 -4.29
CA VAL A 149 5.11 6.54 -2.91
C VAL A 149 6.02 7.38 -2.00
N ASP A 150 5.58 7.68 -0.78
CA ASP A 150 6.52 8.04 0.28
C ASP A 150 7.06 6.79 0.99
N CYS A 151 7.91 6.94 1.98
CA CYS A 151 8.57 5.81 2.62
C CYS A 151 7.58 4.82 3.28
N SER A 152 6.60 5.31 4.03
CA SER A 152 5.59 4.49 4.70
C SER A 152 4.45 4.07 3.77
N GLY A 153 4.13 4.87 2.76
CA GLY A 153 3.22 4.49 1.69
C GLY A 153 3.77 3.35 0.84
N TYR A 154 5.08 3.33 0.61
CA TYR A 154 5.78 2.23 -0.04
C TYR A 154 5.63 0.91 0.74
N THR A 155 5.99 0.90 2.03
CA THR A 155 5.83 -0.30 2.86
C THR A 155 4.36 -0.72 2.95
N LYS A 156 3.44 0.23 3.13
CA LYS A 156 2.01 -0.03 3.15
C LYS A 156 1.52 -0.69 1.84
N THR A 157 1.95 -0.19 0.69
CA THR A 157 1.57 -0.75 -0.62
C THR A 157 2.07 -2.18 -0.79
N ILE A 158 3.33 -2.46 -0.40
CA ILE A 158 3.89 -3.81 -0.47
C ILE A 158 3.10 -4.77 0.41
N TYR A 159 2.86 -4.41 1.67
CA TYR A 159 2.11 -5.25 2.60
C TYR A 159 0.68 -5.48 2.11
N PHE A 160 0.01 -4.44 1.59
CA PHE A 160 -1.33 -4.58 1.03
C PHE A 160 -1.39 -5.56 -0.15
N LEU A 161 -0.46 -5.46 -1.09
CA LEU A 161 -0.36 -6.38 -2.23
C LEU A 161 0.02 -7.82 -1.83
N ASN A 162 0.39 -8.04 -0.57
CA ASN A 162 0.62 -9.33 0.06
C ASN A 162 -0.45 -9.65 1.14
N GLY A 163 -1.62 -9.00 1.06
CA GLY A 163 -2.79 -9.34 1.87
C GLY A 163 -2.82 -8.79 3.28
N MET A 164 -2.02 -7.76 3.59
CA MET A 164 -1.96 -7.16 4.92
C MET A 164 -2.12 -5.64 4.87
N VAL A 165 -3.11 -5.10 5.59
CA VAL A 165 -3.25 -3.66 5.81
C VAL A 165 -2.45 -3.28 7.06
N ILE A 166 -1.51 -2.35 6.89
CA ILE A 166 -0.69 -1.79 7.97
C ILE A 166 -0.95 -0.29 8.13
N PRO A 167 -0.58 0.34 9.26
CA PRO A 167 -0.79 1.78 9.47
C PRO A 167 -0.17 2.66 8.38
N ARG A 168 -0.74 3.86 8.17
CA ARG A 168 -0.32 4.77 7.09
C ARG A 168 1.06 5.38 7.29
N ASP A 169 1.31 5.94 8.45
CA ASP A 169 2.51 6.73 8.70
C ASP A 169 3.62 5.90 9.36
N ALA A 170 4.88 6.19 9.04
CA ALA A 170 6.03 5.56 9.68
C ALA A 170 6.00 5.69 11.22
N SER A 171 5.50 6.83 11.72
CA SER A 171 5.30 7.09 13.14
C SER A 171 4.20 6.23 13.78
N GLN A 172 3.34 5.61 13.00
CA GLN A 172 2.34 4.63 13.44
C GLN A 172 2.85 3.20 13.23
N GLN A 173 3.47 2.92 12.07
CA GLN A 173 4.05 1.61 11.75
C GLN A 173 5.09 1.15 12.77
N VAL A 174 5.86 2.07 13.36
CA VAL A 174 6.88 1.78 14.38
C VAL A 174 6.30 1.18 15.67
N HIS A 175 4.99 1.25 15.87
CA HIS A 175 4.26 0.67 17.02
C HIS A 175 3.56 -0.64 16.68
N ALA A 176 3.55 -1.04 15.40
CA ALA A 176 2.91 -2.28 14.96
C ALA A 176 3.87 -3.46 15.02
N GLY A 177 3.34 -4.64 15.34
CA GLY A 177 4.07 -5.88 15.38
C GLY A 177 5.02 -6.01 16.58
N LYS A 178 6.10 -6.77 16.39
CA LYS A 178 7.05 -7.14 17.45
C LYS A 178 8.39 -6.43 17.27
N PRO A 179 8.97 -5.79 18.30
CA PRO A 179 10.30 -5.24 18.24
C PRO A 179 11.36 -6.35 18.13
N VAL A 180 12.33 -6.17 17.21
CA VAL A 180 13.40 -7.15 16.92
C VAL A 180 14.75 -6.62 17.32
N ASP A 181 15.09 -5.39 16.93
CA ASP A 181 16.38 -4.77 17.20
C ASP A 181 16.23 -3.27 17.51
N SER A 182 17.08 -2.75 18.41
CA SER A 182 17.14 -1.33 18.76
C SER A 182 18.58 -0.81 18.95
N ILE A 183 19.57 -1.66 18.66
CA ILE A 183 21.00 -1.36 18.90
C ILE A 183 21.84 -1.42 17.62
N ALA A 184 21.17 -1.45 16.45
CA ALA A 184 21.80 -1.54 15.13
C ALA A 184 22.65 -2.82 14.94
N GLU A 185 22.26 -3.93 15.58
CA GLU A 185 22.84 -5.26 15.35
C GLU A 185 22.10 -5.97 14.22
N PHE A 186 22.23 -5.49 13.01
CA PHE A 186 21.49 -5.95 11.83
C PHE A 186 21.68 -7.43 11.45
N SER A 187 22.58 -8.15 12.12
CA SER A 187 22.86 -9.57 11.85
C SER A 187 21.70 -10.51 12.18
N LYS A 188 20.76 -10.07 13.04
CA LYS A 188 19.59 -10.85 13.48
C LYS A 188 18.34 -10.58 12.68
N LEU A 189 18.38 -9.65 11.75
CA LEU A 189 17.21 -9.24 11.00
C LEU A 189 16.80 -10.28 9.96
N GLU A 190 15.50 -10.49 9.85
CA GLU A 190 14.89 -11.34 8.85
C GLU A 190 14.29 -10.50 7.72
N LYS A 191 14.22 -11.08 6.51
CA LYS A 191 13.63 -10.42 5.35
C LYS A 191 12.19 -10.01 5.63
N GLY A 192 11.79 -8.84 5.15
CA GLY A 192 10.46 -8.27 5.34
C GLY A 192 10.32 -7.38 6.58
N GLU A 193 11.26 -7.41 7.52
CA GLU A 193 11.21 -6.54 8.71
C GLU A 193 11.38 -5.07 8.35
N LEU A 194 10.73 -4.18 9.11
CA LEU A 194 10.74 -2.75 8.87
C LEU A 194 11.74 -2.03 9.79
N LEU A 195 12.69 -1.32 9.17
CA LEU A 195 13.66 -0.47 9.85
C LEU A 195 13.11 0.95 9.96
N PHE A 196 13.15 1.52 11.16
CA PHE A 196 12.67 2.87 11.44
C PHE A 196 13.81 3.82 11.78
N PHE A 197 13.71 5.04 11.24
CA PHE A 197 14.73 6.07 11.36
C PHE A 197 14.12 7.36 11.89
N VAL A 198 14.85 8.06 12.76
CA VAL A 198 14.36 9.24 13.46
C VAL A 198 15.01 10.52 12.99
N ARG A 199 14.29 11.62 13.13
CA ARG A 199 14.90 12.92 13.38
C ARG A 199 15.17 12.99 14.88
N LYS A 200 16.46 13.09 15.25
CA LYS A 200 16.88 13.17 16.65
C LYS A 200 16.28 14.41 17.32
N ALA A 201 16.07 14.32 18.63
CA ALA A 201 15.70 15.46 19.45
C ALA A 201 16.72 16.59 19.35
N THR A 202 16.23 17.84 19.45
CA THR A 202 17.03 19.04 19.62
C THR A 202 16.49 19.77 20.85
N ASP A 203 17.12 20.88 21.25
CA ASP A 203 16.64 21.68 22.40
C ASP A 203 15.19 22.16 22.25
N SER A 204 14.68 22.25 21.03
CA SER A 204 13.34 22.77 20.71
C SER A 204 12.37 21.74 20.13
N THR A 205 12.83 20.52 19.79
CA THR A 205 11.97 19.50 19.14
C THR A 205 12.20 18.12 19.72
N ALA A 206 11.12 17.40 20.02
CA ALA A 206 11.18 15.98 20.41
C ALA A 206 11.67 15.09 19.25
N GLU A 207 12.23 13.94 19.62
CA GLU A 207 12.53 12.88 18.65
C GLU A 207 11.27 12.45 17.93
N LYS A 208 11.38 12.23 16.62
CA LYS A 208 10.25 11.81 15.78
C LYS A 208 10.69 10.79 14.73
N VAL A 209 9.95 9.69 14.59
CA VAL A 209 10.11 8.76 13.44
C VAL A 209 9.70 9.50 12.16
N VAL A 210 10.61 9.51 11.19
CA VAL A 210 10.44 10.27 9.95
C VAL A 210 10.72 9.46 8.69
N HIS A 211 11.19 8.21 8.83
CA HIS A 211 11.49 7.36 7.70
C HIS A 211 11.38 5.88 8.07
N VAL A 212 11.09 5.06 7.06
CA VAL A 212 11.00 3.60 7.16
C VAL A 212 11.54 2.96 5.88
N GLY A 213 12.19 1.80 6.02
CA GLY A 213 12.60 0.92 4.93
C GLY A 213 12.34 -0.54 5.31
N MET A 214 12.37 -1.43 4.35
CA MET A 214 12.17 -2.87 4.56
C MET A 214 13.48 -3.62 4.35
N TRP A 215 13.85 -4.45 5.31
CA TRP A 215 15.03 -5.31 5.24
C TRP A 215 14.86 -6.39 4.16
N ILE A 216 15.83 -6.54 3.29
CA ILE A 216 15.81 -7.52 2.18
C ILE A 216 16.89 -8.60 2.31
N GLY A 217 17.67 -8.58 3.40
CA GLY A 217 18.81 -9.47 3.61
C GLY A 217 20.12 -8.86 3.12
N ASP A 218 21.22 -9.58 3.28
CA ASP A 218 22.57 -9.23 2.78
C ASP A 218 23.01 -7.82 3.16
N LYS A 219 22.69 -7.38 4.38
CA LYS A 219 22.95 -6.02 4.91
C LYS A 219 22.29 -4.91 4.07
N GLN A 220 21.20 -5.20 3.38
CA GLN A 220 20.49 -4.28 2.52
C GLN A 220 19.05 -4.06 2.98
N PHE A 221 18.55 -2.86 2.71
CA PHE A 221 17.14 -2.50 2.86
C PHE A 221 16.65 -1.73 1.64
N ILE A 222 15.37 -1.89 1.32
CA ILE A 222 14.71 -1.20 0.23
C ILE A 222 13.74 -0.16 0.82
N HIS A 223 13.74 1.03 0.26
CA HIS A 223 12.95 2.16 0.75
C HIS A 223 12.63 3.16 -0.35
N SER A 224 11.65 4.04 -0.12
CA SER A 224 11.40 5.20 -0.97
C SER A 224 12.10 6.44 -0.38
N SER A 225 13.13 6.91 -1.08
CA SER A 225 13.89 8.12 -0.78
C SER A 225 14.41 8.70 -2.10
N GLU A 226 13.85 9.85 -2.55
CA GLU A 226 13.92 10.39 -3.92
C GLU A 226 13.17 9.47 -4.92
N MET A 227 13.43 8.17 -4.87
CA MET A 227 12.76 7.10 -5.57
C MET A 227 12.83 5.82 -4.74
N VAL A 228 12.13 4.78 -5.13
CA VAL A 228 12.32 3.44 -4.57
C VAL A 228 13.69 2.93 -4.97
N ARG A 229 14.52 2.63 -3.98
CA ARG A 229 15.90 2.19 -4.17
C ARG A 229 16.37 1.24 -3.06
N ILE A 230 17.46 0.54 -3.31
CA ILE A 230 18.15 -0.31 -2.34
C ILE A 230 19.34 0.45 -1.77
N SER A 231 19.42 0.47 -0.44
CA SER A 231 20.53 0.99 0.35
C SER A 231 21.15 -0.10 1.23
N SER A 232 22.38 0.13 1.70
CA SER A 232 23.10 -0.82 2.56
C SER A 232 23.40 -0.22 3.93
N VAL A 233 23.44 -1.10 4.96
CA VAL A 233 23.97 -0.79 6.28
C VAL A 233 25.46 -1.13 6.39
N ASP A 234 26.05 -1.76 5.37
CA ASP A 234 27.47 -2.10 5.30
C ASP A 234 28.29 -0.92 4.81
N LYS A 235 29.25 -0.46 5.64
CA LYS A 235 30.11 0.67 5.33
C LYS A 235 31.01 0.45 4.10
N GLU A 236 31.31 -0.80 3.77
CA GLU A 236 32.13 -1.16 2.60
C GLU A 236 31.31 -1.24 1.32
N SER A 237 29.99 -1.15 1.42
CA SER A 237 29.08 -1.24 0.25
C SER A 237 29.02 0.09 -0.50
N PRO A 238 29.04 0.08 -1.85
CA PRO A 238 28.96 1.31 -2.65
C PRO A 238 27.63 2.07 -2.47
N ASN A 239 26.58 1.39 -2.01
CA ASN A 239 25.27 1.98 -1.69
C ASN A 239 25.03 2.12 -0.18
N TYR A 240 26.11 2.26 0.62
CA TYR A 240 26.00 2.53 2.05
C TYR A 240 25.24 3.81 2.35
N ASP A 241 24.21 3.70 3.18
CA ASP A 241 23.36 4.84 3.57
C ASP A 241 23.78 5.34 4.97
N ALA A 242 24.88 6.06 5.03
CA ALA A 242 25.39 6.63 6.27
C ALA A 242 24.37 7.53 6.99
N PHE A 243 23.54 8.25 6.23
CA PHE A 243 22.53 9.16 6.78
C PHE A 243 21.44 8.41 7.54
N ASN A 244 20.86 7.37 6.93
CA ASN A 244 19.81 6.58 7.59
C ASN A 244 20.41 5.71 8.70
N VAL A 245 21.54 5.04 8.48
CA VAL A 245 22.22 4.25 9.53
C VAL A 245 22.55 5.09 10.77
N GLY A 246 23.00 6.34 10.60
CA GLY A 246 23.32 7.25 11.69
C GLY A 246 22.12 7.74 12.51
N ARG A 247 20.88 7.51 12.04
CA ARG A 247 19.61 7.86 12.69
C ARG A 247 18.66 6.68 12.86
N TYR A 248 19.20 5.45 12.82
CA TYR A 248 18.43 4.24 13.09
C TYR A 248 17.86 4.27 14.51
N LEU A 249 16.60 3.85 14.64
CA LEU A 249 15.89 3.77 15.93
C LEU A 249 15.70 2.32 16.35
N ARG A 250 14.98 1.55 15.52
CA ARG A 250 14.62 0.16 15.78
C ARG A 250 14.10 -0.54 14.54
N THR A 251 13.98 -1.86 14.67
CA THR A 251 13.32 -2.73 13.67
C THR A 251 12.07 -3.37 14.28
N GLN A 252 11.02 -3.48 13.48
CA GLN A 252 9.78 -4.17 13.81
C GLN A 252 9.54 -5.32 12.83
N ARG A 253 9.10 -6.47 13.37
CA ARG A 253 8.54 -7.58 12.60
C ARG A 253 7.03 -7.41 12.58
N LEU A 254 6.43 -7.37 11.39
CA LEU A 254 4.98 -7.26 11.22
C LEU A 254 4.41 -8.58 10.68
N LEU A 255 5.18 -9.28 9.86
CA LEU A 255 4.75 -10.50 9.20
C LEU A 255 4.50 -11.61 10.22
N ASN A 256 3.32 -12.23 10.17
CA ASN A 256 2.85 -13.30 11.06
C ASN A 256 2.75 -12.91 12.55
N GLU A 257 2.68 -11.61 12.86
CA GLU A 257 2.45 -11.14 14.22
C GLU A 257 0.95 -10.86 14.44
N ASP A 258 0.45 -11.23 15.61
CA ASP A 258 -0.91 -10.93 16.07
C ASP A 258 -0.91 -9.56 16.77
N ASP A 259 -1.35 -8.53 16.04
CA ASP A 259 -1.37 -7.15 16.50
C ASP A 259 -2.62 -6.45 15.98
N PRO A 260 -3.39 -5.74 16.83
CA PRO A 260 -4.62 -5.05 16.44
C PRO A 260 -4.40 -3.91 15.42
N LEU A 261 -3.16 -3.45 15.23
CA LEU A 261 -2.80 -2.48 14.18
C LEU A 261 -2.60 -3.13 12.81
N LEU A 262 -2.56 -4.45 12.75
CA LEU A 262 -2.36 -5.23 11.53
C LEU A 262 -3.68 -5.91 11.15
N GLN A 263 -4.10 -5.80 9.89
CA GLN A 263 -5.30 -6.47 9.40
C GLN A 263 -4.92 -7.45 8.29
N ASN A 264 -5.15 -8.73 8.52
CA ASN A 264 -4.99 -9.76 7.51
C ASN A 264 -6.26 -9.84 6.65
N LEU A 265 -6.15 -9.62 5.35
CA LEU A 265 -7.28 -9.58 4.43
C LEU A 265 -7.99 -10.94 4.25
N THR A 266 -7.32 -12.07 4.57
CA THR A 266 -7.99 -13.39 4.54
C THR A 266 -8.91 -13.61 5.75
N ILE A 267 -8.69 -12.88 6.86
CA ILE A 267 -9.47 -12.98 8.09
C ILE A 267 -10.47 -11.83 8.18
N ASN A 268 -9.98 -10.61 7.96
CA ASN A 268 -10.77 -9.37 8.03
C ASN A 268 -10.82 -8.74 6.64
N GLN A 269 -11.93 -8.90 5.94
CA GLN A 269 -12.10 -8.36 4.59
C GLN A 269 -12.80 -6.99 4.65
N PRO A 270 -12.10 -5.86 4.84
CA PRO A 270 -12.71 -4.52 4.94
C PRO A 270 -13.46 -4.09 3.67
N ILE A 271 -13.38 -4.88 2.62
CA ILE A 271 -14.10 -4.71 1.36
C ILE A 271 -15.48 -5.38 1.42
N LYS A 272 -15.66 -6.40 2.29
CA LYS A 272 -16.92 -7.13 2.48
C LYS A 272 -17.60 -6.81 3.80
N ASP A 273 -16.88 -6.36 4.79
CA ASP A 273 -17.37 -5.90 6.09
C ASP A 273 -17.69 -4.38 6.02
#